data_fcecbd6c6896311b7ac7d8e7417d1edc
#
_entry.id   fcecbd6c6896311b7ac7d8e7417d1edc
#
_cell.length_a   1.000
_cell.length_b   1.000
_cell.length_c   1.000
_cell.angle_alpha   90.00
_cell.angle_beta   90.00
_cell.angle_gamma   90.00
#
_symmetry.space_group_name_H-M   'P 1'
#
loop_
_entity.id
_entity.type
_entity.pdbx_description
1 polymer ?
#
loop_
_entity_poly.entity_id
_entity_poly.type
_entity_poly.pdbx_seq_one_letter_code
_entity_poly.pdbx_strand_id
1 'polypeptide(L)'
;MKHLVLTTAALAALFSQAVFASCPDFLNHSMRKLASTEQVQFCEAYEGKALLIVNTASYCGYTSQFESLEKVHQTYVGNGLVVLGFSSDDFFQEDNDEGDAAEVCYDKYDVTFPVIATSAVRGSDANPVFRGLGEAAGYPRWNFNKYLVSPGGEVVQHFSSGVKPDSQKMRAAIEAALPGAQS
;
A
#
# COMPACT_ATOMS: atom_id res chain seq x y z
N MET A 1 -64.91 -23.04 29.75
CA MET A 1 -63.61 -22.48 30.08
C MET A 1 -62.71 -22.70 28.88
N LYS A 2 -62.41 -21.59 28.14
CA LYS A 2 -61.57 -21.65 26.93
C LYS A 2 -60.18 -21.17 27.32
N HIS A 3 -59.16 -22.04 27.22
CA HIS A 3 -57.77 -21.68 27.47
C HIS A 3 -57.20 -21.02 26.22
N LEU A 4 -56.79 -19.75 26.36
CA LEU A 4 -56.07 -18.98 25.32
C LEU A 4 -54.59 -19.25 25.49
N VAL A 5 -53.98 -19.91 24.51
CA VAL A 5 -52.52 -20.13 24.45
C VAL A 5 -51.92 -18.96 23.72
N LEU A 6 -51.19 -18.10 24.43
CA LEU A 6 -50.33 -17.05 23.83
C LEU A 6 -49.00 -17.67 23.42
N THR A 7 -48.78 -17.75 22.11
CA THR A 7 -47.46 -18.08 21.53
C THR A 7 -46.64 -16.81 21.39
N THR A 8 -45.64 -16.66 22.21
CA THR A 8 -44.61 -15.59 22.08
C THR A 8 -43.57 -15.97 21.01
N ALA A 9 -43.64 -15.30 19.86
CA ALA A 9 -42.58 -15.41 18.84
C ALA A 9 -41.37 -14.59 19.28
N ALA A 10 -40.26 -15.28 19.59
CA ALA A 10 -38.96 -14.63 19.86
C ALA A 10 -38.31 -14.25 18.53
N LEU A 11 -38.21 -12.94 18.28
CA LEU A 11 -37.46 -12.39 17.14
C LEU A 11 -35.95 -12.45 17.47
N ALA A 12 -35.24 -13.43 16.89
CA ALA A 12 -33.79 -13.51 16.97
C ALA A 12 -33.19 -12.45 16.05
N ALA A 13 -32.68 -11.36 16.62
CA ALA A 13 -31.92 -10.37 15.90
C ALA A 13 -30.52 -10.97 15.56
N LEU A 14 -30.29 -11.26 14.28
CA LEU A 14 -28.99 -11.64 13.76
C LEU A 14 -28.09 -10.37 13.75
N PHE A 15 -27.28 -10.20 14.78
CA PHE A 15 -26.19 -9.24 14.77
C PHE A 15 -25.12 -9.77 13.82
N SER A 16 -25.08 -9.22 12.59
CA SER A 16 -23.93 -9.37 11.70
C SER A 16 -22.73 -8.68 12.35
N GLN A 17 -21.85 -9.46 12.96
CA GLN A 17 -20.57 -8.92 13.42
C GLN A 17 -19.75 -8.61 12.19
N ALA A 18 -19.52 -7.32 11.93
CA ALA A 18 -18.52 -6.90 10.97
C ALA A 18 -17.17 -7.44 11.48
N VAL A 19 -16.62 -8.43 10.79
CA VAL A 19 -15.25 -8.89 11.02
C VAL A 19 -14.35 -7.75 10.54
N PHE A 20 -13.90 -6.92 11.45
CA PHE A 20 -12.81 -5.99 11.14
C PHE A 20 -11.60 -6.86 10.77
N ALA A 21 -11.16 -6.76 9.53
CA ALA A 21 -9.93 -7.42 9.12
C ALA A 21 -8.80 -6.87 10.00
N SER A 22 -8.18 -7.74 10.79
CA SER A 22 -7.03 -7.34 11.60
C SER A 22 -5.93 -6.88 10.67
N CYS A 23 -5.25 -5.78 11.02
CA CYS A 23 -4.12 -5.32 10.24
C CYS A 23 -3.06 -6.44 10.13
N PRO A 24 -2.56 -6.76 8.95
CA PRO A 24 -1.58 -7.84 8.79
C PRO A 24 -0.26 -7.48 9.46
N ASP A 25 0.45 -8.47 9.97
CA ASP A 25 1.67 -8.28 10.75
C ASP A 25 2.72 -7.44 10.01
N PHE A 26 2.87 -7.61 8.70
CA PHE A 26 3.84 -6.86 7.91
C PHE A 26 3.51 -5.36 7.77
N LEU A 27 2.27 -4.94 8.02
CA LEU A 27 1.85 -3.54 8.09
C LEU A 27 1.76 -3.01 9.54
N ASN A 28 1.86 -3.87 10.54
CA ASN A 28 1.79 -3.44 11.94
C ASN A 28 3.15 -2.89 12.43
N HIS A 29 3.66 -1.91 11.71
CA HIS A 29 4.95 -1.26 11.98
C HIS A 29 4.86 0.25 11.78
N SER A 30 5.72 0.97 12.52
CA SER A 30 5.97 2.39 12.29
C SER A 30 7.28 2.56 11.53
N MET A 31 7.27 3.38 10.49
CA MET A 31 8.48 3.74 9.75
C MET A 31 8.53 5.25 9.50
N ARG A 32 9.74 5.80 9.45
CA ARG A 32 9.99 7.22 9.24
C ARG A 32 9.76 7.61 7.78
N LYS A 33 9.19 8.79 7.54
CA LYS A 33 9.13 9.37 6.19
C LYS A 33 10.51 9.84 5.72
N LEU A 34 10.72 9.83 4.42
CA LEU A 34 11.94 10.29 3.77
C LEU A 34 12.23 11.75 4.15
N ALA A 35 13.49 12.05 4.48
CA ALA A 35 13.98 13.36 4.89
C ALA A 35 13.12 14.06 5.99
N SER A 36 12.52 13.30 6.89
CA SER A 36 11.61 13.81 7.91
C SER A 36 11.85 13.09 9.25
N THR A 37 11.39 13.67 10.35
CA THR A 37 11.31 13.01 11.67
C THR A 37 9.96 12.35 11.92
N GLU A 38 9.00 12.54 11.01
CA GLU A 38 7.65 12.02 11.14
C GLU A 38 7.63 10.50 10.97
N GLN A 39 6.97 9.81 11.89
CA GLN A 39 6.71 8.37 11.85
C GLN A 39 5.29 8.11 11.34
N VAL A 40 5.14 7.10 10.49
CA VAL A 40 3.84 6.61 10.02
C VAL A 40 3.62 5.23 10.58
N GLN A 41 2.60 5.04 11.38
CA GLN A 41 2.11 3.72 11.80
C GLN A 41 1.10 3.25 10.74
N PHE A 42 1.48 2.25 9.96
CA PHE A 42 0.74 1.91 8.74
C PHE A 42 -0.67 1.40 9.01
N CYS A 43 -0.87 0.59 10.07
CA CYS A 43 -2.19 0.10 10.43
C CYS A 43 -3.16 1.23 10.77
N GLU A 44 -2.71 2.22 11.56
CA GLU A 44 -3.55 3.35 11.97
C GLU A 44 -3.81 4.32 10.82
N ALA A 45 -2.76 4.60 10.02
CA ALA A 45 -2.84 5.58 8.95
C ALA A 45 -3.66 5.10 7.74
N TYR A 46 -3.65 3.78 7.50
CA TYR A 46 -4.16 3.21 6.24
C TYR A 46 -5.21 2.11 6.44
N GLU A 47 -5.82 2.03 7.63
CA GLU A 47 -6.92 1.09 7.88
C GLU A 47 -8.02 1.21 6.84
N GLY A 48 -8.44 0.07 6.28
CA GLY A 48 -9.50 0.02 5.27
C GLY A 48 -9.14 0.61 3.90
N LYS A 49 -7.85 0.95 3.66
CA LYS A 49 -7.36 1.44 2.37
C LYS A 49 -6.72 0.32 1.55
N ALA A 50 -6.88 0.38 0.24
CA ALA A 50 -6.01 -0.35 -0.67
C ALA A 50 -4.66 0.36 -0.75
N LEU A 51 -3.54 -0.39 -0.80
CA LEU A 51 -2.20 0.19 -0.88
C LEU A 51 -1.51 -0.22 -2.18
N LEU A 52 -0.89 0.74 -2.86
CA LEU A 52 0.06 0.49 -3.93
C LEU A 52 1.46 0.80 -3.41
N ILE A 53 2.17 -0.23 -2.97
CA ILE A 53 3.51 -0.13 -2.35
C ILE A 53 4.56 -0.29 -3.43
N VAL A 54 5.52 0.66 -3.50
CA VAL A 54 6.52 0.76 -4.57
C VAL A 54 7.90 0.97 -3.98
N ASN A 55 8.90 0.15 -4.34
CA ASN A 55 10.29 0.47 -4.03
C ASN A 55 10.85 1.45 -5.06
N THR A 56 11.37 2.58 -4.60
CA THR A 56 11.80 3.71 -5.42
C THR A 56 13.29 3.93 -5.37
N ALA A 57 13.84 4.66 -6.35
CA ALA A 57 15.22 5.13 -6.36
C ALA A 57 15.36 6.35 -7.27
N SER A 58 16.31 7.26 -6.94
CA SER A 58 16.50 8.56 -7.57
C SER A 58 17.15 8.49 -8.95
N TYR A 59 18.02 7.50 -9.21
CA TYR A 59 18.85 7.42 -10.43
C TYR A 59 18.51 6.21 -11.32
N CYS A 60 17.29 5.70 -11.22
CA CYS A 60 16.83 4.57 -12.01
C CYS A 60 16.28 5.01 -13.36
N GLY A 61 16.42 4.19 -14.39
CA GLY A 61 15.74 4.42 -15.68
C GLY A 61 14.22 4.46 -15.58
N TYR A 62 13.65 4.00 -14.47
CA TYR A 62 12.20 4.05 -14.18
C TYR A 62 11.79 5.22 -13.27
N THR A 63 12.70 6.10 -12.86
CA THR A 63 12.40 7.23 -11.94
C THR A 63 11.29 8.14 -12.47
N SER A 64 11.19 8.30 -13.78
CA SER A 64 10.07 9.04 -14.41
C SER A 64 8.67 8.44 -14.11
N GLN A 65 8.59 7.23 -13.56
CA GLN A 65 7.30 6.66 -13.13
C GLN A 65 6.71 7.36 -11.89
N PHE A 66 7.47 8.20 -11.18
CA PHE A 66 6.92 9.06 -10.13
C PHE A 66 5.75 9.90 -10.65
N GLU A 67 5.87 10.47 -11.85
CA GLU A 67 4.80 11.23 -12.51
C GLU A 67 3.49 10.42 -12.63
N SER A 68 3.59 9.17 -13.10
CA SER A 68 2.42 8.31 -13.26
C SER A 68 1.92 7.71 -11.96
N LEU A 69 2.79 7.51 -10.96
CA LEU A 69 2.42 7.14 -9.59
C LEU A 69 1.63 8.26 -8.91
N GLU A 70 2.09 9.51 -9.04
CA GLU A 70 1.39 10.67 -8.52
C GLU A 70 0.02 10.82 -9.17
N LYS A 71 -0.07 10.70 -10.49
CA LYS A 71 -1.35 10.72 -11.20
C LYS A 71 -2.31 9.64 -10.71
N VAL A 72 -1.82 8.42 -10.46
CA VAL A 72 -2.63 7.33 -9.89
C VAL A 72 -3.07 7.68 -8.47
N HIS A 73 -2.16 8.20 -7.64
CA HIS A 73 -2.48 8.63 -6.29
C HIS A 73 -3.61 9.67 -6.29
N GLN A 74 -3.46 10.76 -7.04
CA GLN A 74 -4.47 11.81 -7.13
C GLN A 74 -5.82 11.29 -7.66
N THR A 75 -5.80 10.35 -8.60
CA THR A 75 -7.02 9.78 -9.19
C THR A 75 -7.81 8.94 -8.18
N TYR A 76 -7.14 8.17 -7.33
CA TYR A 76 -7.78 7.14 -6.53
C TYR A 76 -7.74 7.38 -5.01
N VAL A 77 -7.03 8.39 -4.52
CA VAL A 77 -6.92 8.68 -3.06
C VAL A 77 -8.29 8.92 -2.43
N GLY A 78 -9.18 9.63 -3.12
CA GLY A 78 -10.57 9.86 -2.71
C GLY A 78 -11.44 8.58 -2.72
N ASN A 79 -11.02 7.55 -3.46
CA ASN A 79 -11.69 6.25 -3.55
C ASN A 79 -11.07 5.19 -2.63
N GLY A 80 -10.10 5.57 -1.80
CA GLY A 80 -9.52 4.69 -0.80
C GLY A 80 -8.26 3.93 -1.22
N LEU A 81 -7.55 4.37 -2.29
CA LEU A 81 -6.18 3.94 -2.59
C LEU A 81 -5.17 4.88 -1.94
N VAL A 82 -4.10 4.34 -1.38
CA VAL A 82 -2.90 5.09 -1.02
C VAL A 82 -1.71 4.51 -1.77
N VAL A 83 -0.94 5.37 -2.44
CA VAL A 83 0.39 5.02 -2.96
C VAL A 83 1.40 5.25 -1.85
N LEU A 84 2.32 4.29 -1.65
CA LEU A 84 3.41 4.36 -0.67
C LEU A 84 4.74 4.09 -1.38
N GLY A 85 5.61 5.09 -1.44
CA GLY A 85 6.98 4.94 -1.90
C GLY A 85 7.87 4.41 -0.76
N PHE A 86 8.83 3.57 -1.09
CA PHE A 86 9.89 3.11 -0.20
C PHE A 86 11.23 3.36 -0.89
N SER A 87 11.95 4.39 -0.45
CA SER A 87 13.30 4.66 -0.93
C SER A 87 14.21 3.48 -0.59
N SER A 88 15.03 3.03 -1.55
CA SER A 88 15.94 1.90 -1.35
C SER A 88 17.14 1.94 -2.27
N ASP A 89 18.32 1.70 -1.70
CA ASP A 89 19.58 1.56 -2.44
C ASP A 89 19.98 0.10 -2.71
N ASP A 90 19.11 -0.86 -2.52
CA ASP A 90 19.40 -2.29 -2.76
C ASP A 90 19.80 -2.62 -4.21
N PHE A 91 19.59 -1.69 -5.14
CA PHE A 91 19.96 -1.80 -6.54
C PHE A 91 20.97 -0.74 -6.97
N PHE A 92 21.63 -0.07 -5.99
CA PHE A 92 22.73 0.91 -6.20
C PHE A 92 22.33 2.11 -7.08
N GLN A 93 21.10 2.58 -6.92
CA GLN A 93 20.53 3.68 -7.70
C GLN A 93 19.78 4.71 -6.85
N GLU A 94 19.91 4.65 -5.52
CA GLU A 94 19.38 5.68 -4.64
C GLU A 94 20.50 6.65 -4.23
N ASP A 95 20.14 7.88 -3.85
CA ASP A 95 21.07 8.83 -3.29
C ASP A 95 21.48 8.42 -1.87
N ASN A 96 22.74 8.67 -1.54
CA ASN A 96 23.24 8.44 -0.19
C ASN A 96 22.76 9.50 0.81
N ASP A 97 22.36 10.67 0.33
CA ASP A 97 21.74 11.73 1.11
C ASP A 97 20.20 11.67 0.94
N GLU A 98 19.50 11.55 2.05
CA GLU A 98 18.02 11.51 2.02
C GLU A 98 17.40 12.86 1.58
N GLY A 99 18.09 13.99 1.77
CA GLY A 99 17.66 15.29 1.29
C GLY A 99 17.65 15.32 -0.23
N ASP A 100 18.73 14.85 -0.86
CA ASP A 100 18.84 14.79 -2.32
C ASP A 100 17.83 13.79 -2.91
N ALA A 101 17.63 12.64 -2.26
CA ALA A 101 16.58 11.69 -2.63
C ALA A 101 15.16 12.31 -2.53
N ALA A 102 14.91 13.11 -1.49
CA ALA A 102 13.64 13.81 -1.30
C ALA A 102 13.40 14.91 -2.36
N GLU A 103 14.45 15.67 -2.75
CA GLU A 103 14.37 16.65 -3.85
C GLU A 103 13.90 15.99 -5.15
N VAL A 104 14.40 14.78 -5.46
CA VAL A 104 13.95 14.05 -6.65
C VAL A 104 12.46 13.73 -6.55
N CYS A 105 11.99 13.22 -5.41
CA CYS A 105 10.59 12.84 -5.26
C CYS A 105 9.66 14.07 -5.22
N TYR A 106 9.95 15.00 -4.30
CA TYR A 106 9.01 16.05 -3.92
C TYR A 106 9.15 17.30 -4.80
N ASP A 107 10.37 17.72 -5.15
CA ASP A 107 10.58 18.96 -5.89
C ASP A 107 10.57 18.73 -7.41
N LYS A 108 11.17 17.64 -7.88
CA LYS A 108 11.25 17.37 -9.31
C LYS A 108 10.00 16.72 -9.89
N TYR A 109 9.34 15.84 -9.13
CA TYR A 109 8.17 15.07 -9.59
C TYR A 109 6.87 15.44 -8.87
N ASP A 110 6.88 16.47 -8.00
CA ASP A 110 5.71 16.98 -7.25
C ASP A 110 4.94 15.86 -6.53
N VAL A 111 5.64 14.83 -6.01
CA VAL A 111 5.02 13.68 -5.34
C VAL A 111 4.35 14.14 -4.04
N THR A 112 3.06 13.82 -3.89
CA THR A 112 2.28 14.12 -2.68
C THR A 112 1.97 12.89 -1.83
N PHE A 113 2.14 11.69 -2.38
CA PHE A 113 2.01 10.46 -1.59
C PHE A 113 3.22 10.27 -0.66
N PRO A 114 3.04 9.56 0.49
CA PRO A 114 4.12 9.32 1.42
C PRO A 114 5.26 8.50 0.81
N VAL A 115 6.50 8.95 1.00
CA VAL A 115 7.70 8.18 0.72
C VAL A 115 8.38 7.85 2.05
N ILE A 116 8.70 6.59 2.28
CA ILE A 116 9.35 6.08 3.49
C ILE A 116 10.86 6.19 3.34
N ALA A 117 11.53 6.47 4.45
CA ALA A 117 12.97 6.61 4.54
C ALA A 117 13.72 5.41 3.95
N THR A 118 14.90 5.66 3.43
CA THR A 118 15.74 4.67 2.78
C THR A 118 15.95 3.43 3.66
N SER A 119 15.62 2.28 3.12
CA SER A 119 15.71 1.00 3.80
C SER A 119 15.84 -0.16 2.82
N ALA A 120 16.34 -1.31 3.31
CA ALA A 120 16.41 -2.51 2.49
C ALA A 120 15.01 -3.05 2.16
N VAL A 121 14.82 -3.49 0.91
CA VAL A 121 13.55 -4.03 0.38
C VAL A 121 13.67 -5.49 -0.06
N ARG A 122 14.85 -6.10 0.09
CA ARG A 122 15.10 -7.50 -0.26
C ARG A 122 16.11 -8.17 0.67
N GLY A 123 16.18 -9.50 0.61
CA GLY A 123 17.14 -10.28 1.40
C GLY A 123 16.79 -10.33 2.89
N SER A 124 17.79 -10.74 3.70
CA SER A 124 17.64 -10.88 5.16
C SER A 124 17.38 -9.57 5.88
N ASP A 125 17.86 -8.46 5.31
CA ASP A 125 17.82 -7.13 5.91
C ASP A 125 16.59 -6.32 5.47
N ALA A 126 15.72 -6.93 4.62
CA ALA A 126 14.49 -6.29 4.19
C ALA A 126 13.69 -5.76 5.37
N ASN A 127 13.20 -4.53 5.24
CA ASN A 127 12.31 -3.94 6.23
C ASN A 127 11.05 -4.81 6.44
N PRO A 128 10.33 -4.68 7.56
CA PRO A 128 9.19 -5.56 7.87
C PRO A 128 8.13 -5.61 6.78
N VAL A 129 7.82 -4.47 6.14
CA VAL A 129 6.82 -4.39 5.06
C VAL A 129 7.27 -5.23 3.86
N PHE A 130 8.48 -5.01 3.37
CA PHE A 130 9.00 -5.74 2.22
C PHE A 130 9.33 -7.19 2.52
N ARG A 131 9.57 -7.55 3.78
CA ARG A 131 9.68 -8.96 4.19
C ARG A 131 8.36 -9.69 3.97
N GLY A 132 7.25 -9.14 4.47
CA GLY A 132 5.93 -9.75 4.25
C GLY A 132 5.50 -9.75 2.79
N LEU A 133 5.75 -8.66 2.04
CA LEU A 133 5.50 -8.62 0.60
C LEU A 133 6.33 -9.66 -0.16
N GLY A 134 7.61 -9.80 0.21
CA GLY A 134 8.53 -10.77 -0.38
C GLY A 134 8.12 -12.22 -0.13
N GLU A 135 7.65 -12.53 1.08
CA GLU A 135 7.13 -13.85 1.45
C GLU A 135 5.82 -14.16 0.72
N ALA A 136 4.93 -13.17 0.56
CA ALA A 136 3.63 -13.36 -0.07
C ALA A 136 3.70 -13.43 -1.62
N ALA A 137 4.57 -12.63 -2.26
CA ALA A 137 4.55 -12.45 -3.72
C ALA A 137 5.94 -12.38 -4.38
N GLY A 138 6.99 -12.69 -3.62
CA GLY A 138 8.39 -12.61 -4.07
C GLY A 138 8.98 -11.20 -3.93
N TYR A 139 10.26 -11.11 -3.59
CA TYR A 139 10.99 -9.85 -3.43
C TYR A 139 11.11 -9.08 -4.74
N PRO A 140 11.27 -7.74 -4.69
CA PRO A 140 11.52 -6.94 -5.88
C PRO A 140 12.84 -7.38 -6.53
N ARG A 141 12.84 -7.45 -7.86
CA ARG A 141 14.03 -7.80 -8.66
C ARG A 141 14.74 -6.59 -9.23
N TRP A 142 14.15 -5.42 -9.11
CA TRP A 142 14.67 -4.12 -9.53
C TRP A 142 13.89 -2.99 -8.85
N ASN A 143 14.31 -1.73 -9.03
CA ASN A 143 13.56 -0.58 -8.58
C ASN A 143 12.21 -0.46 -9.30
N PHE A 144 11.26 0.22 -8.70
CA PHE A 144 9.89 0.42 -9.21
C PHE A 144 9.10 -0.87 -9.45
N ASN A 145 9.32 -1.91 -8.63
CA ASN A 145 8.34 -2.99 -8.48
C ASN A 145 7.16 -2.47 -7.63
N LYS A 146 5.96 -2.93 -7.93
CA LYS A 146 4.75 -2.47 -7.26
C LYS A 146 3.99 -3.66 -6.71
N TYR A 147 3.49 -3.50 -5.48
CA TYR A 147 2.65 -4.48 -4.82
C TYR A 147 1.30 -3.84 -4.52
N LEU A 148 0.24 -4.45 -5.01
CA LEU A 148 -1.12 -4.04 -4.70
C LEU A 148 -1.61 -4.86 -3.52
N VAL A 149 -2.01 -4.17 -2.44
CA VAL A 149 -2.53 -4.77 -1.21
C VAL A 149 -3.98 -4.34 -1.05
N SER A 150 -4.86 -5.30 -0.76
CA SER A 150 -6.29 -5.03 -0.53
C SER A 150 -6.53 -4.29 0.79
N PRO A 151 -7.71 -3.70 1.02
CA PRO A 151 -8.09 -3.13 2.32
C PRO A 151 -8.01 -4.11 3.49
N GLY A 152 -8.13 -5.41 3.22
CA GLY A 152 -7.95 -6.48 4.20
C GLY A 152 -6.50 -6.89 4.44
N GLY A 153 -5.54 -6.24 3.77
CA GLY A 153 -4.11 -6.53 3.92
C GLY A 153 -3.59 -7.71 3.12
N GLU A 154 -4.39 -8.27 2.21
CA GLU A 154 -3.94 -9.33 1.31
C GLU A 154 -3.12 -8.74 0.16
N VAL A 155 -1.99 -9.35 -0.18
CA VAL A 155 -1.20 -8.99 -1.38
C VAL A 155 -1.89 -9.54 -2.61
N VAL A 156 -2.62 -8.66 -3.32
CA VAL A 156 -3.44 -9.03 -4.48
C VAL A 156 -2.59 -9.31 -5.70
N GLN A 157 -1.56 -8.48 -5.94
CA GLN A 157 -0.72 -8.61 -7.13
C GLN A 157 0.65 -7.94 -6.96
N HIS A 158 1.68 -8.55 -7.56
CA HIS A 158 3.02 -7.99 -7.73
C HIS A 158 3.25 -7.65 -9.20
N PHE A 159 3.70 -6.43 -9.48
CA PHE A 159 4.00 -5.93 -10.82
C PHE A 159 5.48 -5.60 -10.94
N SER A 160 6.10 -6.03 -12.03
CA SER A 160 7.49 -5.68 -12.34
C SER A 160 7.65 -4.19 -12.68
N SER A 161 8.89 -3.70 -12.67
CA SER A 161 9.27 -2.33 -13.00
C SER A 161 8.68 -1.81 -14.32
N GLY A 162 8.65 -2.66 -15.36
CA GLY A 162 8.16 -2.29 -16.69
C GLY A 162 6.65 -2.04 -16.81
N VAL A 163 5.86 -2.46 -15.81
CA VAL A 163 4.42 -2.15 -15.80
C VAL A 163 4.21 -0.71 -15.37
N LYS A 164 3.77 0.15 -16.28
CA LYS A 164 3.50 1.56 -15.99
C LYS A 164 2.34 1.70 -15.00
N PRO A 165 2.46 2.58 -13.99
CA PRO A 165 1.41 2.80 -12.99
C PRO A 165 0.05 3.19 -13.58
N ASP A 166 0.04 3.99 -14.63
CA ASP A 166 -1.18 4.46 -15.32
C ASP A 166 -1.63 3.55 -16.48
N SER A 167 -1.05 2.35 -16.64
CA SER A 167 -1.47 1.39 -17.67
C SER A 167 -2.89 0.85 -17.39
N GLN A 168 -3.58 0.43 -18.44
CA GLN A 168 -4.91 -0.20 -18.31
C GLN A 168 -4.86 -1.41 -17.36
N LYS A 169 -3.79 -2.22 -17.44
CA LYS A 169 -3.60 -3.37 -16.55
C LYS A 169 -3.54 -2.97 -15.08
N MET A 170 -2.79 -1.91 -14.76
CA MET A 170 -2.66 -1.43 -13.38
C MET A 170 -3.98 -0.82 -12.89
N ARG A 171 -4.61 0.05 -13.69
CA ARG A 171 -5.89 0.66 -13.33
C ARG A 171 -6.97 -0.39 -13.05
N ALA A 172 -7.12 -1.38 -13.92
CA ALA A 172 -8.10 -2.45 -13.72
C ALA A 172 -7.86 -3.24 -12.42
N ALA A 173 -6.59 -3.52 -12.07
CA ALA A 173 -6.25 -4.18 -10.82
C ALA A 173 -6.56 -3.31 -9.61
N ILE A 174 -6.20 -2.01 -9.66
CA ILE A 174 -6.50 -1.04 -8.60
C ILE A 174 -8.01 -0.96 -8.38
N GLU A 175 -8.78 -0.74 -9.43
CA GLU A 175 -10.25 -0.60 -9.36
C GLU A 175 -10.92 -1.84 -8.76
N ALA A 176 -10.41 -3.03 -9.07
CA ALA A 176 -10.89 -4.28 -8.47
C ALA A 176 -10.51 -4.46 -6.99
N ALA A 177 -9.47 -3.75 -6.52
CA ALA A 177 -8.99 -3.81 -5.14
C ALA A 177 -9.50 -2.68 -4.24
N LEU A 178 -10.18 -1.67 -4.79
CA LEU A 178 -10.71 -0.55 -4.00
C LEU A 178 -11.75 -1.01 -2.97
N PRO A 179 -11.87 -0.30 -1.83
CA PRO A 179 -12.93 -0.56 -0.87
C PRO A 179 -14.32 -0.55 -1.53
N GLY A 180 -15.12 -1.60 -1.33
CA GLY A 180 -16.47 -1.72 -1.91
C GLY A 180 -16.55 -2.27 -3.33
N ALA A 181 -15.43 -2.58 -3.99
CA ALA A 181 -15.45 -3.15 -5.34
C ALA A 181 -15.96 -4.61 -5.40
N GLN A 182 -16.08 -5.29 -4.25
CA GLN A 182 -16.48 -6.70 -4.13
C GLN A 182 -17.91 -6.88 -3.61
N SER A 183 -18.76 -5.88 -3.77
CA SER A 183 -20.17 -5.96 -3.36
C SER A 183 -21.11 -6.40 -4.49
#